data_c969f3ff93e31b540123b8bd73ca08c0
#
_entry.id   c969f3ff93e31b540123b8bd73ca08c0
#
_cell.length_a   1.000
_cell.length_b   1.000
_cell.length_c   1.000
_cell.angle_alpha   90.00
_cell.angle_beta   90.00
_cell.angle_gamma   90.00
#
_symmetry.space_group_name_H-M   'P 1'
#
loop_
_entity.id
_entity.type
_entity.pdbx_description
1 polymer ?
#
loop_
_entity_poly.entity_id
_entity_poly.type
_entity_poly.pdbx_seq_one_letter_code
_entity_poly.pdbx_strand_id
1 'polypeptide(L)'
;MTVPSNLFKSVLAVTAALLLSMSAISATLDVGGVKVEDTLTIYNNTLLLNGAGLVSNGKAPMYVAQIYAKQKFKTLDELFAVPGPKRLVLTAIKEVDTGPIVKMFNRSVDETAGKSDRAKLIPGLMSIGEVFKTNRLLKPGDVMTLDWVPISGLVIYLGGKLQGQPYREAELFRAFMGVWMGEFPADPKVKDGLLGRM
;
A
#
# COMPACT_ATOMS: atom_id res chain seq x y z
N MET A 1 32.99 -37.90 -69.30
CA MET A 1 31.56 -38.02 -68.97
C MET A 1 31.39 -37.30 -67.67
N THR A 2 30.72 -36.22 -67.71
CA THR A 2 30.59 -35.21 -66.68
C THR A 2 29.32 -35.52 -65.85
N VAL A 3 29.44 -35.52 -64.53
CA VAL A 3 28.30 -35.49 -63.62
C VAL A 3 28.30 -34.15 -62.88
N PRO A 4 27.21 -33.38 -62.96
CA PRO A 4 27.18 -32.07 -62.28
C PRO A 4 26.79 -32.21 -60.83
N SER A 5 27.53 -31.51 -60.01
CA SER A 5 27.32 -31.33 -58.60
C SER A 5 26.07 -30.47 -58.35
N ASN A 6 25.04 -31.05 -57.72
CA ASN A 6 23.91 -30.26 -57.21
C ASN A 6 24.26 -29.61 -55.90
N LEU A 7 24.36 -28.31 -55.94
CA LEU A 7 24.45 -27.44 -54.80
C LEU A 7 23.11 -27.46 -54.04
N PHE A 8 23.10 -28.12 -52.88
CA PHE A 8 22.06 -27.90 -51.90
C PHE A 8 22.29 -26.55 -51.21
N LYS A 9 21.55 -25.59 -51.66
CA LYS A 9 21.42 -24.31 -50.96
C LYS A 9 20.52 -24.52 -49.78
N SER A 10 21.11 -24.75 -48.59
CA SER A 10 20.40 -24.70 -47.32
C SER A 10 20.04 -23.26 -47.03
N VAL A 11 18.78 -22.93 -47.22
CA VAL A 11 18.18 -21.67 -46.76
C VAL A 11 17.98 -21.83 -45.25
N LEU A 12 18.91 -21.25 -44.49
CA LEU A 12 18.77 -21.12 -43.05
C LEU A 12 17.75 -20.00 -42.76
N ALA A 13 16.49 -20.37 -42.59
CA ALA A 13 15.48 -19.43 -42.14
C ALA A 13 15.76 -19.08 -40.68
N VAL A 14 16.41 -17.96 -40.46
CA VAL A 14 16.53 -17.35 -39.13
C VAL A 14 15.18 -16.75 -38.78
N THR A 15 14.39 -17.54 -38.07
CA THR A 15 13.16 -17.05 -37.45
C THR A 15 13.59 -16.22 -36.25
N ALA A 16 13.78 -14.92 -36.47
CA ALA A 16 13.93 -13.98 -35.37
C ALA A 16 12.60 -13.94 -34.61
N ALA A 17 12.52 -14.70 -33.53
CA ALA A 17 11.46 -14.57 -32.54
C ALA A 17 11.63 -13.20 -31.87
N LEU A 18 10.91 -12.20 -32.34
CA LEU A 18 10.70 -10.97 -31.63
C LEU A 18 9.91 -11.35 -30.37
N LEU A 19 10.63 -11.53 -29.27
CA LEU A 19 10.06 -11.48 -27.93
C LEU A 19 9.58 -10.04 -27.73
N LEU A 20 8.35 -9.77 -28.09
CA LEU A 20 7.61 -8.60 -27.64
C LEU A 20 7.51 -8.73 -26.13
N SER A 21 8.45 -8.11 -25.43
CA SER A 21 8.30 -7.82 -24.02
C SER A 21 7.08 -6.91 -23.90
N MET A 22 5.91 -7.49 -23.69
CA MET A 22 4.73 -6.75 -23.28
C MET A 22 5.05 -6.19 -21.90
N SER A 23 5.61 -4.97 -21.86
CA SER A 23 5.59 -4.16 -20.66
C SER A 23 4.12 -4.02 -20.32
N ALA A 24 3.70 -4.67 -19.25
CA ALA A 24 2.36 -4.47 -18.69
C ALA A 24 2.25 -2.97 -18.41
N ILE A 25 1.48 -2.27 -19.24
CA ILE A 25 1.13 -0.87 -18.98
C ILE A 25 0.22 -0.94 -17.76
N SER A 26 0.77 -0.63 -16.59
CA SER A 26 -0.04 -0.44 -15.38
C SER A 26 -1.00 0.70 -15.68
N ALA A 27 -2.29 0.46 -15.54
CA ALA A 27 -3.27 1.53 -15.65
C ALA A 27 -3.09 2.47 -14.46
N THR A 28 -3.09 3.78 -14.72
CA THR A 28 -2.99 4.80 -13.67
C THR A 28 -4.32 5.50 -13.51
N LEU A 29 -4.75 5.65 -12.26
CA LEU A 29 -5.91 6.46 -11.88
C LEU A 29 -5.42 7.79 -11.31
N ASP A 30 -5.98 8.92 -11.73
CA ASP A 30 -5.72 10.21 -11.08
C ASP A 30 -6.71 10.42 -9.93
N VAL A 31 -6.18 10.61 -8.73
CA VAL A 31 -6.98 10.92 -7.54
C VAL A 31 -6.42 12.21 -6.92
N GLY A 32 -7.13 13.31 -7.10
CA GLY A 32 -6.71 14.59 -6.54
C GLY A 32 -5.34 15.10 -7.02
N GLY A 33 -4.95 14.77 -8.26
CA GLY A 33 -3.66 15.11 -8.86
C GLY A 33 -2.52 14.12 -8.53
N VAL A 34 -2.82 13.05 -7.77
CA VAL A 34 -1.87 11.96 -7.50
C VAL A 34 -2.14 10.81 -8.45
N LYS A 35 -1.10 10.38 -9.16
CA LYS A 35 -1.17 9.17 -10.00
C LYS A 35 -1.12 7.93 -9.11
N VAL A 36 -2.13 7.09 -9.22
CA VAL A 36 -2.32 5.85 -8.47
C VAL A 36 -2.19 4.69 -9.44
N GLU A 37 -1.19 3.85 -9.24
CA GLU A 37 -0.96 2.66 -10.07
C GLU A 37 -1.97 1.58 -9.70
N ASP A 38 -2.47 0.83 -10.69
CA ASP A 38 -3.40 -0.30 -10.46
C ASP A 38 -2.72 -1.51 -9.83
N THR A 39 -1.40 -1.63 -9.99
CA THR A 39 -0.57 -2.68 -9.40
C THR A 39 0.74 -2.11 -8.87
N LEU A 40 1.32 -2.78 -7.90
CA LEU A 40 2.69 -2.52 -7.46
C LEU A 40 3.36 -3.81 -6.98
N THR A 41 4.69 -3.85 -7.01
CA THR A 41 5.47 -5.01 -6.54
C THR A 41 6.24 -4.64 -5.28
N ILE A 42 6.00 -5.39 -4.21
CA ILE A 42 6.76 -5.30 -2.95
C ILE A 42 7.16 -6.69 -2.48
N TYR A 43 8.37 -6.84 -1.94
CA TYR A 43 8.85 -8.10 -1.38
C TYR A 43 8.62 -9.29 -2.33
N ASN A 44 8.89 -9.11 -3.64
CA ASN A 44 8.65 -10.08 -4.72
C ASN A 44 7.19 -10.54 -4.86
N ASN A 45 6.24 -9.72 -4.42
CA ASN A 45 4.81 -9.96 -4.58
C ASN A 45 4.16 -8.82 -5.35
N THR A 46 3.43 -9.13 -6.42
CA THR A 46 2.56 -8.18 -7.10
C THR A 46 1.28 -8.02 -6.31
N LEU A 47 0.94 -6.79 -5.97
CA LEU A 47 -0.28 -6.40 -5.30
C LEU A 47 -1.18 -5.62 -6.24
N LEU A 48 -2.47 -5.79 -6.09
CA LEU A 48 -3.52 -5.07 -6.81
C LEU A 48 -4.00 -3.89 -5.97
N LEU A 49 -4.19 -2.74 -6.57
CA LEU A 49 -4.91 -1.64 -5.95
C LEU A 49 -6.32 -2.11 -5.59
N ASN A 50 -6.70 -2.14 -4.32
CA ASN A 50 -8.08 -2.37 -3.93
C ASN A 50 -8.93 -1.12 -4.15
N GLY A 51 -8.40 0.01 -3.73
CA GLY A 51 -9.02 1.31 -3.92
C GLY A 51 -8.17 2.46 -3.41
N ALA A 52 -8.64 3.67 -3.69
CA ALA A 52 -8.01 4.92 -3.28
C ALA A 52 -9.06 5.95 -2.85
N GLY A 53 -8.65 6.91 -2.03
CA GLY A 53 -9.52 7.99 -1.60
C GLY A 53 -8.76 9.27 -1.29
N LEU A 54 -9.36 10.42 -1.63
CA LEU A 54 -8.83 11.74 -1.34
C LEU A 54 -9.30 12.19 0.05
N VAL A 55 -8.36 12.30 0.98
CA VAL A 55 -8.63 12.84 2.32
C VAL A 55 -8.53 14.36 2.28
N SER A 56 -9.56 15.03 2.79
CA SER A 56 -9.65 16.49 2.79
C SER A 56 -9.90 17.04 4.20
N ASN A 57 -9.41 18.25 4.45
CA ASN A 57 -9.80 19.04 5.61
C ASN A 57 -10.75 20.14 5.11
N GLY A 58 -12.05 19.96 5.36
CA GLY A 58 -13.08 20.76 4.71
C GLY A 58 -13.03 20.59 3.19
N LYS A 59 -12.79 21.69 2.46
CA LYS A 59 -12.66 21.69 0.99
C LYS A 59 -11.20 21.51 0.51
N ALA A 60 -10.23 21.54 1.42
CA ALA A 60 -8.82 21.48 1.05
C ALA A 60 -8.34 20.03 0.94
N PRO A 61 -7.86 19.56 -0.24
CA PRO A 61 -7.25 18.25 -0.38
C PRO A 61 -5.96 18.21 0.44
N MET A 62 -5.78 17.15 1.23
CA MET A 62 -4.62 16.98 2.09
C MET A 62 -3.69 15.88 1.61
N TYR A 63 -4.22 14.69 1.41
CA TYR A 63 -3.45 13.54 0.94
C TYR A 63 -4.35 12.50 0.28
N VAL A 64 -3.75 11.64 -0.52
CA VAL A 64 -4.41 10.46 -1.08
C VAL A 64 -4.00 9.23 -0.29
N ALA A 65 -5.00 8.45 0.13
CA ALA A 65 -4.80 7.13 0.70
C ALA A 65 -5.08 6.06 -0.37
N GLN A 66 -4.24 5.03 -0.43
CA GLN A 66 -4.34 3.93 -1.40
C GLN A 66 -4.08 2.62 -0.67
N ILE A 67 -4.85 1.57 -0.94
CA ILE A 67 -4.65 0.27 -0.31
C ILE A 67 -4.46 -0.83 -1.34
N TYR A 68 -3.41 -1.62 -1.14
CA TYR A 68 -3.00 -2.71 -2.03
C TYR A 68 -2.95 -4.02 -1.27
N ALA A 69 -3.41 -5.09 -1.93
CA ALA A 69 -3.34 -6.46 -1.44
C ALA A 69 -3.23 -7.44 -2.61
N LYS A 70 -2.97 -8.73 -2.34
CA LYS A 70 -2.92 -9.76 -3.40
C LYS A 70 -4.27 -10.03 -4.06
N GLN A 71 -5.36 -9.74 -3.37
CA GLN A 71 -6.73 -9.94 -3.85
C GLN A 71 -7.58 -8.74 -3.45
N LYS A 72 -8.64 -8.49 -4.20
CA LYS A 72 -9.64 -7.47 -3.87
C LYS A 72 -10.45 -7.89 -2.63
N PHE A 73 -10.88 -6.89 -1.87
CA PHE A 73 -11.67 -7.07 -0.66
C PHE A 73 -12.68 -5.93 -0.52
N LYS A 74 -13.75 -6.14 0.26
CA LYS A 74 -14.83 -5.19 0.49
C LYS A 74 -14.99 -4.78 1.95
N THR A 75 -14.33 -5.49 2.85
CA THR A 75 -14.37 -5.23 4.29
C THR A 75 -12.97 -5.27 4.89
N LEU A 76 -12.82 -4.67 6.07
CA LEU A 76 -11.55 -4.70 6.80
C LEU A 76 -11.19 -6.15 7.20
N ASP A 77 -12.15 -6.97 7.55
CA ASP A 77 -11.91 -8.39 7.90
C ASP A 77 -11.47 -9.20 6.70
N GLU A 78 -12.06 -8.96 5.53
CA GLU A 78 -11.59 -9.58 4.28
C GLU A 78 -10.14 -9.16 3.97
N LEU A 79 -9.74 -7.88 4.17
CA LEU A 79 -8.35 -7.46 4.02
C LEU A 79 -7.41 -8.32 4.86
N PHE A 80 -7.78 -8.61 6.13
CA PHE A 80 -6.94 -9.43 7.00
C PHE A 80 -6.94 -10.90 6.61
N ALA A 81 -8.00 -11.40 5.99
CA ALA A 81 -8.08 -12.75 5.46
C ALA A 81 -7.26 -12.94 4.17
N VAL A 82 -6.99 -11.89 3.38
CA VAL A 82 -6.13 -11.98 2.20
C VAL A 82 -4.73 -12.43 2.60
N PRO A 83 -4.17 -13.50 2.02
CA PRO A 83 -2.81 -13.93 2.35
C PRO A 83 -1.75 -12.99 1.78
N GLY A 84 -0.56 -12.99 2.40
CA GLY A 84 0.59 -12.26 1.92
C GLY A 84 0.66 -10.79 2.34
N PRO A 85 1.58 -10.01 1.74
CA PRO A 85 1.80 -8.62 2.10
C PRO A 85 0.63 -7.72 1.70
N LYS A 86 0.50 -6.62 2.42
CA LYS A 86 -0.46 -5.54 2.17
C LYS A 86 0.26 -4.21 2.31
N ARG A 87 -0.16 -3.20 1.59
CA ARG A 87 0.43 -1.85 1.65
C ARG A 87 -0.65 -0.79 1.65
N LEU A 88 -0.67 0.05 2.67
CA LEU A 88 -1.32 1.34 2.63
C LEU A 88 -0.30 2.40 2.23
N VAL A 89 -0.65 3.24 1.26
CA VAL A 89 0.17 4.38 0.79
C VAL A 89 -0.56 5.67 1.11
N LEU A 90 0.12 6.62 1.73
CA LEU A 90 -0.35 7.97 1.95
C LEU A 90 0.55 8.92 1.17
N THR A 91 0.01 9.63 0.18
CA THR A 91 0.74 10.63 -0.61
C THR A 91 0.25 12.03 -0.26
N ALA A 92 1.08 12.82 0.36
CA ALA A 92 0.74 14.18 0.78
C ALA A 92 0.62 15.12 -0.44
N ILE A 93 -0.51 15.82 -0.56
CA ILE A 93 -0.75 16.87 -1.57
C ILE A 93 -0.36 18.23 -0.99
N LYS A 94 -0.62 18.43 0.29
CA LYS A 94 -0.25 19.61 1.07
C LYS A 94 0.54 19.17 2.29
N GLU A 95 0.96 20.13 3.10
CA GLU A 95 1.53 19.83 4.41
C GLU A 95 0.46 19.17 5.29
N VAL A 96 0.79 17.98 5.83
CA VAL A 96 -0.11 17.17 6.66
C VAL A 96 0.48 17.02 8.05
N ASP A 97 -0.22 17.54 9.07
CA ASP A 97 0.05 17.19 10.47
C ASP A 97 -0.41 15.75 10.72
N THR A 98 0.51 14.89 11.12
CA THR A 98 0.24 13.47 11.41
C THR A 98 -0.43 13.27 12.77
N GLY A 99 -0.50 14.29 13.62
CA GLY A 99 -1.11 14.22 14.95
C GLY A 99 -2.55 13.68 14.94
N PRO A 100 -3.45 14.16 14.05
CA PRO A 100 -4.78 13.58 13.90
C PRO A 100 -4.78 12.09 13.55
N ILE A 101 -3.85 11.63 12.71
CA ILE A 101 -3.70 10.21 12.33
C ILE A 101 -3.35 9.38 13.57
N VAL A 102 -2.37 9.85 14.37
CA VAL A 102 -1.96 9.19 15.62
C VAL A 102 -3.10 9.14 16.62
N LYS A 103 -3.86 10.24 16.77
CA LYS A 103 -5.03 10.28 17.65
C LYS A 103 -6.08 9.23 17.26
N MET A 104 -6.37 9.12 15.97
CA MET A 104 -7.32 8.13 15.46
C MET A 104 -6.77 6.69 15.57
N PHE A 105 -5.47 6.50 15.33
CA PHE A 105 -4.80 5.23 15.54
C PHE A 105 -4.95 4.75 17.00
N ASN A 106 -4.66 5.61 17.99
CA ASN A 106 -4.82 5.27 19.41
C ASN A 106 -6.27 4.92 19.73
N ARG A 107 -7.24 5.69 19.20
CA ARG A 107 -8.66 5.36 19.34
C ARG A 107 -8.98 3.98 18.76
N SER A 108 -8.51 3.70 17.55
CA SER A 108 -8.72 2.40 16.90
C SER A 108 -8.10 1.23 17.69
N VAL A 109 -6.96 1.45 18.34
CA VAL A 109 -6.40 0.47 19.29
C VAL A 109 -7.35 0.22 20.46
N ASP A 110 -7.93 1.29 21.03
CA ASP A 110 -8.88 1.18 22.16
C ASP A 110 -10.15 0.42 21.77
N GLU A 111 -10.59 0.56 20.52
CA GLU A 111 -11.78 -0.11 19.98
C GLU A 111 -11.53 -1.59 19.62
N THR A 112 -10.31 -1.93 19.20
CA THR A 112 -9.99 -3.26 18.66
C THR A 112 -9.27 -4.19 19.64
N ALA A 113 -8.51 -3.63 20.58
CA ALA A 113 -7.75 -4.41 21.55
C ALA A 113 -8.52 -4.56 22.87
N GLY A 114 -8.75 -5.80 23.32
CA GLY A 114 -9.24 -6.07 24.67
C GLY A 114 -8.27 -5.53 25.74
N LYS A 115 -8.76 -5.25 26.95
CA LYS A 115 -7.94 -4.69 28.04
C LYS A 115 -6.66 -5.49 28.33
N SER A 116 -6.72 -6.82 28.23
CA SER A 116 -5.57 -7.72 28.45
C SER A 116 -4.56 -7.65 27.33
N ASP A 117 -5.00 -7.42 26.10
CA ASP A 117 -4.13 -7.40 24.94
C ASP A 117 -3.45 -6.05 24.76
N ARG A 118 -4.11 -4.97 25.21
CA ARG A 118 -3.54 -3.62 25.18
C ARG A 118 -2.17 -3.51 25.88
N ALA A 119 -1.99 -4.21 27.00
CA ALA A 119 -0.71 -4.21 27.73
C ALA A 119 0.44 -4.74 26.87
N LYS A 120 0.19 -5.71 26.00
CA LYS A 120 1.18 -6.26 25.06
C LYS A 120 1.53 -5.28 23.95
N LEU A 121 0.63 -4.35 23.62
CA LEU A 121 0.81 -3.37 22.55
C LEU A 121 1.58 -2.12 23.00
N ILE A 122 1.72 -1.87 24.31
CA ILE A 122 2.35 -0.65 24.85
C ILE A 122 3.73 -0.37 24.22
N PRO A 123 4.67 -1.33 24.13
CA PRO A 123 5.97 -1.06 23.55
C PRO A 123 5.87 -0.59 22.10
N GLY A 124 5.01 -1.24 21.30
CA GLY A 124 4.76 -0.86 19.90
C GLY A 124 4.10 0.52 19.80
N LEU A 125 3.12 0.82 20.65
CA LEU A 125 2.46 2.13 20.69
C LEU A 125 3.44 3.26 21.00
N MET A 126 4.32 3.06 21.98
CA MET A 126 5.35 4.05 22.34
C MET A 126 6.32 4.28 21.17
N SER A 127 6.81 3.20 20.56
CA SER A 127 7.74 3.28 19.43
C SER A 127 7.09 3.93 18.20
N ILE A 128 5.85 3.59 17.87
CA ILE A 128 5.07 4.25 16.81
C ILE A 128 4.87 5.74 17.14
N GLY A 129 4.58 6.07 18.40
CA GLY A 129 4.47 7.45 18.85
C GLY A 129 5.73 8.27 18.57
N GLU A 130 6.92 7.70 18.83
CA GLU A 130 8.21 8.39 18.53
C GLU A 130 8.45 8.53 17.01
N VAL A 131 8.08 7.54 16.19
CA VAL A 131 8.14 7.65 14.72
C VAL A 131 7.32 8.85 14.24
N PHE A 132 6.09 8.99 14.69
CA PHE A 132 5.22 10.10 14.27
C PHE A 132 5.58 11.43 14.92
N LYS A 133 6.15 11.44 16.11
CA LYS A 133 6.70 12.65 16.73
C LYS A 133 7.87 13.19 15.92
N THR A 134 8.76 12.32 15.45
CA THR A 134 9.90 12.69 14.59
C THR A 134 9.43 13.15 13.21
N ASN A 135 8.36 12.52 12.68
CA ASN A 135 7.80 12.81 11.37
C ASN A 135 6.41 13.46 11.48
N ARG A 136 6.35 14.52 12.30
CA ARG A 136 5.07 15.19 12.62
C ARG A 136 4.41 15.83 11.40
N LEU A 137 5.21 16.36 10.48
CA LEU A 137 4.73 17.05 9.29
C LEU A 137 5.19 16.29 8.04
N LEU A 138 4.24 15.86 7.21
CA LEU A 138 4.52 15.41 5.86
C LEU A 138 4.42 16.61 4.92
N LYS A 139 5.46 16.82 4.12
CA LYS A 139 5.51 17.89 3.12
C LYS A 139 4.77 17.46 1.84
N PRO A 140 4.31 18.40 0.99
CA PRO A 140 3.78 18.06 -0.31
C PRO A 140 4.73 17.14 -1.09
N GLY A 141 4.21 16.03 -1.61
CA GLY A 141 4.98 15.00 -2.31
C GLY A 141 5.58 13.91 -1.41
N ASP A 142 5.57 14.07 -0.09
CA ASP A 142 6.01 13.00 0.81
C ASP A 142 5.08 11.79 0.68
N VAL A 143 5.70 10.60 0.66
CA VAL A 143 5.00 9.32 0.60
C VAL A 143 5.31 8.55 1.88
N MET A 144 4.29 8.24 2.66
CA MET A 144 4.36 7.33 3.78
C MET A 144 3.71 6.01 3.41
N THR A 145 4.36 4.88 3.73
CA THR A 145 3.78 3.55 3.53
C THR A 145 3.72 2.77 4.84
N LEU A 146 2.62 2.06 5.02
CA LEU A 146 2.37 1.15 6.12
C LEU A 146 2.21 -0.25 5.51
N ASP A 147 3.25 -1.08 5.65
CA ASP A 147 3.28 -2.42 5.08
C ASP A 147 2.98 -3.47 6.13
N TRP A 148 2.09 -4.38 5.84
CA TRP A 148 2.05 -5.65 6.53
C TRP A 148 2.90 -6.65 5.76
N VAL A 149 3.94 -7.16 6.41
CA VAL A 149 4.83 -8.19 5.85
C VAL A 149 4.66 -9.45 6.69
N PRO A 150 4.21 -10.58 6.12
CA PRO A 150 4.12 -11.83 6.86
C PRO A 150 5.42 -12.13 7.61
N ILE A 151 5.31 -12.61 8.87
CA ILE A 151 6.43 -12.90 9.77
C ILE A 151 7.07 -11.64 10.38
N SER A 152 7.31 -10.59 9.59
CA SER A 152 7.95 -9.34 10.07
C SER A 152 6.97 -8.41 10.80
N GLY A 153 5.71 -8.38 10.37
CA GLY A 153 4.67 -7.52 10.93
C GLY A 153 4.49 -6.20 10.18
N LEU A 154 4.03 -5.18 10.89
CA LEU A 154 3.86 -3.81 10.39
C LEU A 154 5.23 -3.14 10.22
N VAL A 155 5.50 -2.60 9.04
CA VAL A 155 6.70 -1.85 8.70
C VAL A 155 6.28 -0.48 8.18
N ILE A 156 6.89 0.58 8.70
CA ILE A 156 6.58 1.97 8.35
C ILE A 156 7.74 2.55 7.54
N TYR A 157 7.45 3.15 6.40
CA TYR A 157 8.42 3.90 5.60
C TYR A 157 7.95 5.33 5.35
N LEU A 158 8.90 6.25 5.28
CA LEU A 158 8.70 7.62 4.80
C LEU A 158 9.74 7.92 3.72
N GLY A 159 9.27 8.28 2.53
CA GLY A 159 10.15 8.51 1.37
C GLY A 159 11.04 7.30 1.06
N GLY A 160 10.55 6.08 1.24
CA GLY A 160 11.29 4.83 1.07
C GLY A 160 12.26 4.47 2.19
N LYS A 161 12.40 5.33 3.22
CA LYS A 161 13.28 5.07 4.37
C LYS A 161 12.50 4.42 5.51
N LEU A 162 13.02 3.32 6.04
CA LEU A 162 12.45 2.62 7.19
C LEU A 162 12.38 3.56 8.41
N GLN A 163 11.23 3.55 9.08
CA GLN A 163 10.98 4.30 10.31
C GLN A 163 10.74 3.31 11.47
N GLY A 164 11.62 3.40 12.47
CA GLY A 164 11.55 2.50 13.63
C GLY A 164 11.91 1.06 13.29
N GLN A 165 11.38 0.13 14.07
CA GLN A 165 11.53 -1.32 13.89
C GLN A 165 10.21 -1.94 13.41
N PRO A 166 10.24 -3.08 12.74
CA PRO A 166 9.01 -3.82 12.45
C PRO A 166 8.23 -4.20 13.71
N TYR A 167 6.91 -4.08 13.67
CA TYR A 167 6.00 -4.40 14.78
C TYR A 167 5.24 -5.68 14.45
N ARG A 168 5.44 -6.73 15.25
CA ARG A 168 4.90 -8.07 14.98
C ARG A 168 3.41 -8.22 15.32
N GLU A 169 2.90 -7.35 16.16
CA GLU A 169 1.52 -7.37 16.62
C GLU A 169 0.58 -6.98 15.48
N ALA A 170 -0.23 -7.92 15.00
CA ALA A 170 -1.18 -7.71 13.93
C ALA A 170 -2.24 -6.65 14.28
N GLU A 171 -2.51 -6.52 15.57
CA GLU A 171 -3.43 -5.53 16.14
C GLU A 171 -3.00 -4.10 15.82
N LEU A 172 -1.68 -3.81 15.81
CA LEU A 172 -1.17 -2.48 15.45
C LEU A 172 -1.44 -2.15 13.97
N PHE A 173 -1.25 -3.12 13.08
CA PHE A 173 -1.60 -2.93 11.67
C PHE A 173 -3.12 -2.81 11.50
N ARG A 174 -3.91 -3.65 12.21
CA ARG A 174 -5.38 -3.55 12.19
C ARG A 174 -5.85 -2.18 12.67
N ALA A 175 -5.27 -1.66 13.74
CA ALA A 175 -5.60 -0.34 14.27
C ALA A 175 -5.29 0.78 13.26
N PHE A 176 -4.14 0.72 12.55
CA PHE A 176 -3.88 1.67 11.49
C PHE A 176 -4.90 1.59 10.35
N MET A 177 -5.23 0.39 9.89
CA MET A 177 -6.26 0.24 8.85
C MET A 177 -7.62 0.76 9.34
N GLY A 178 -7.91 0.65 10.63
CA GLY A 178 -9.11 1.18 11.28
C GLY A 178 -9.25 2.70 11.17
N VAL A 179 -8.15 3.45 11.08
CA VAL A 179 -8.17 4.92 10.90
C VAL A 179 -8.98 5.31 9.66
N TRP A 180 -8.85 4.56 8.56
CA TRP A 180 -9.52 4.88 7.29
C TRP A 180 -10.66 3.93 6.95
N MET A 181 -10.64 2.69 7.41
CA MET A 181 -11.59 1.64 7.01
C MET A 181 -12.38 1.03 8.19
N GLY A 182 -12.14 1.49 9.42
CA GLY A 182 -12.82 1.03 10.62
C GLY A 182 -14.28 1.46 10.72
N GLU A 183 -14.88 1.25 11.88
CA GLU A 183 -16.27 1.63 12.17
C GLU A 183 -16.44 3.16 12.16
N PHE A 184 -15.49 3.89 12.75
CA PHE A 184 -15.47 5.35 12.80
C PHE A 184 -14.28 5.90 11.99
N PRO A 185 -14.37 5.86 10.64
CA PRO A 185 -13.24 6.26 9.79
C PRO A 185 -13.04 7.78 9.80
N ALA A 186 -11.84 8.20 9.41
CA ALA A 186 -11.53 9.63 9.23
C ALA A 186 -12.51 10.33 8.26
N ASP A 187 -12.91 9.62 7.21
CA ASP A 187 -13.86 10.07 6.21
C ASP A 187 -14.60 8.85 5.61
N PRO A 188 -15.95 8.79 5.69
CA PRO A 188 -16.73 7.69 5.11
C PRO A 188 -16.54 7.52 3.61
N LYS A 189 -16.37 8.61 2.84
CA LYS A 189 -16.13 8.54 1.39
C LYS A 189 -14.78 7.91 1.09
N VAL A 190 -13.76 8.26 1.87
CA VAL A 190 -12.44 7.64 1.76
C VAL A 190 -12.52 6.15 2.08
N LYS A 191 -13.27 5.76 3.12
CA LYS A 191 -13.54 4.36 3.44
C LYS A 191 -14.12 3.61 2.25
N ASP A 192 -15.18 4.16 1.64
CA ASP A 192 -15.84 3.53 0.50
C ASP A 192 -14.89 3.44 -0.71
N GLY A 193 -14.11 4.49 -0.97
CA GLY A 193 -13.06 4.48 -2.00
C GLY A 193 -12.02 3.41 -1.78
N LEU A 194 -11.47 3.30 -0.57
CA LEU A 194 -10.47 2.28 -0.23
C LEU A 194 -11.04 0.85 -0.32
N LEU A 195 -12.29 0.65 0.06
CA LEU A 195 -12.97 -0.65 -0.02
C LEU A 195 -13.50 -0.96 -1.43
N GLY A 196 -13.24 -0.09 -2.43
CA GLY A 196 -13.67 -0.29 -3.81
C GLY A 196 -15.19 -0.40 -3.93
N ARG A 197 -15.93 0.45 -3.19
CA ARG A 197 -17.41 0.49 -3.17
C ARG A 197 -17.98 1.66 -3.97
N MET A 198 -17.12 2.51 -4.52
CA MET A 198 -17.51 3.62 -5.42
C MET A 198 -17.56 3.15 -6.85
#